data_51bf6cc41df28142eed09f3c9b4ca080
#
_entry.id   51bf6cc41df28142eed09f3c9b4ca080
#
_cell.length_a   1.000
_cell.length_b   1.000
_cell.length_c   1.000
_cell.angle_alpha   90.00
_cell.angle_beta   90.00
_cell.angle_gamma   90.00
#
_symmetry.space_group_name_H-M   'P 1'
#
loop_
_entity.id
_entity.type
_entity.pdbx_description
1 polymer ?
#
loop_
_entity_poly.entity_id
_entity_poly.type
_entity_poly.pdbx_seq_one_letter_code
_entity_poly.pdbx_strand_id
1 'polypeptide(L)'
;HIKSLTADETDERDRKTYMVQDFIDIEEDNLVGGFVADDKAFGYEFVKHVILTEVNFGLNDPIGQKMTIAGEEIPEGGFVICPDCGIVNKSADPEKPTPHRRHCKFYGKKPTEVNWSNLFIYRQLQLEAIRILLPVSAFAVPEKLQTFKSALELGFKKLFKGNPGHLLIKEQSEPLNDEEGAFRRYLIICDTVPGGTGYLKDLVYSGGLIKAMELAFETLTNCSCNENEVMDGCYRCIYAYKHQFQIENISRDRAIRMLENILVNKDDFGETKNLSKISIDSVLESELEERFIHTLKEYCTQNDTWKWEGISIKGKPSGLLTIGNIKWKVEPQVKVGSAEGVSEASIPDIMFWPDGDNNK
;
A
#
# COMPACT_ATOMS: atom_id res chain seq x y z
N HIS A 1 28.15 25.58 -15.40
CA HIS A 1 27.33 26.28 -16.40
C HIS A 1 26.15 25.38 -16.77
N ILE A 2 25.00 25.68 -16.20
CA ILE A 2 23.74 25.11 -16.60
C ILE A 2 23.37 25.78 -17.93
N LYS A 3 23.51 25.07 -19.03
CA LYS A 3 22.90 25.50 -20.29
C LYS A 3 21.38 25.43 -20.11
N SER A 4 20.72 26.54 -20.48
CA SER A 4 19.23 26.59 -20.51
C SER A 4 18.69 25.36 -21.22
N LEU A 5 17.85 24.60 -20.52
CA LEU A 5 17.00 23.61 -21.14
C LEU A 5 16.01 24.37 -22.03
N THR A 6 16.20 24.31 -23.34
CA THR A 6 15.12 24.63 -24.27
C THR A 6 14.02 23.60 -24.03
N ALA A 7 12.86 24.07 -23.60
CA ALA A 7 11.66 23.24 -23.59
C ALA A 7 11.33 22.90 -25.05
N ASP A 8 11.68 21.71 -25.49
CA ASP A 8 11.08 21.15 -26.69
C ASP A 8 9.58 20.96 -26.39
N GLU A 9 8.73 21.46 -27.26
CA GLU A 9 7.29 21.18 -27.28
C GLU A 9 7.06 19.71 -27.68
N THR A 10 7.55 18.78 -26.88
CA THR A 10 7.21 17.37 -27.01
C THR A 10 5.85 17.15 -26.36
N ASP A 11 4.94 16.53 -27.10
CA ASP A 11 3.65 16.09 -26.59
C ASP A 11 3.90 15.31 -25.28
N GLU A 12 3.19 15.64 -24.20
CA GLU A 12 3.37 14.98 -22.91
C GLU A 12 3.11 13.45 -23.00
N ARG A 13 2.38 13.01 -24.01
CA ARG A 13 2.15 11.60 -24.34
C ARG A 13 3.41 10.85 -24.80
N ASP A 14 4.39 11.57 -25.35
CA ASP A 14 5.66 11.01 -25.82
C ASP A 14 6.79 11.12 -24.79
N ARG A 15 6.51 11.59 -23.58
CA ARG A 15 7.51 11.63 -22.51
C ARG A 15 7.92 10.19 -22.15
N LYS A 16 9.16 9.89 -22.43
CA LYS A 16 9.79 8.65 -21.96
C LYS A 16 9.79 8.66 -20.44
N THR A 17 9.02 7.77 -19.85
CA THR A 17 9.02 7.60 -18.39
C THR A 17 10.21 6.76 -17.97
N TYR A 18 10.93 7.22 -16.95
CA TYR A 18 11.95 6.44 -16.31
C TYR A 18 11.31 5.59 -15.22
N MET A 19 11.77 4.35 -15.08
CA MET A 19 11.36 3.49 -13.99
C MET A 19 12.22 3.78 -12.77
N VAL A 20 11.59 4.29 -11.74
CA VAL A 20 12.22 4.54 -10.44
C VAL A 20 11.52 3.68 -9.41
N GLN A 21 12.31 2.89 -8.69
CA GLN A 21 11.82 2.10 -7.55
C GLN A 21 12.49 2.54 -6.26
N ASP A 22 11.72 2.40 -5.19
CA ASP A 22 12.13 2.72 -3.84
C ASP A 22 12.30 1.43 -3.05
N PHE A 23 13.47 1.29 -2.43
CA PHE A 23 13.77 0.21 -1.50
C PHE A 23 13.94 0.83 -0.12
N ILE A 24 13.26 0.26 0.86
CA ILE A 24 13.30 0.74 2.23
C ILE A 24 13.90 -0.36 3.08
N ASP A 25 15.00 -0.01 3.75
CA ASP A 25 15.67 -0.90 4.70
C ASP A 25 15.54 -0.35 6.11
N ILE A 26 15.09 -1.22 7.03
CA ILE A 26 14.85 -0.90 8.44
C ILE A 26 15.55 -1.94 9.29
N GLU A 27 16.52 -1.50 10.09
CA GLU A 27 17.15 -2.34 11.10
C GLU A 27 16.27 -2.40 12.36
N GLU A 28 16.17 -3.56 13.01
CA GLU A 28 15.34 -3.75 14.21
C GLU A 28 15.69 -2.79 15.35
N ASP A 29 16.96 -2.45 15.51
CA ASP A 29 17.45 -1.52 16.54
C ASP A 29 16.95 -0.10 16.35
N ASN A 30 16.43 0.23 15.18
CA ASN A 30 15.85 1.55 14.85
C ASN A 30 14.35 1.64 15.15
N LEU A 31 13.71 0.52 15.52
CA LEU A 31 12.31 0.49 15.93
C LEU A 31 12.20 1.00 17.37
N VAL A 32 11.45 2.07 17.57
CA VAL A 32 11.30 2.69 18.90
C VAL A 32 10.06 2.17 19.62
N GLY A 33 9.03 1.80 18.85
CA GLY A 33 7.75 1.33 19.34
C GLY A 33 6.59 2.14 18.77
N GLY A 34 5.38 1.73 19.10
CA GLY A 34 4.15 2.32 18.59
C GLY A 34 2.91 1.71 19.21
N PHE A 35 1.86 1.62 18.44
CA PHE A 35 0.55 1.17 18.87
C PHE A 35 -0.06 0.18 17.89
N VAL A 36 -0.85 -0.74 18.40
CA VAL A 36 -1.52 -1.78 17.60
C VAL A 36 -2.93 -2.02 18.12
N ALA A 37 -3.85 -2.22 17.21
CA ALA A 37 -5.18 -2.75 17.48
C ALA A 37 -5.16 -4.26 17.24
N ASP A 38 -5.20 -5.06 18.30
CA ASP A 38 -5.01 -6.53 18.23
C ASP A 38 -6.02 -7.23 17.34
N ASP A 39 -7.28 -6.74 17.30
CA ASP A 39 -8.39 -7.36 16.58
C ASP A 39 -8.54 -6.94 15.12
N LYS A 40 -7.77 -5.95 14.64
CA LYS A 40 -7.97 -5.35 13.31
C LYS A 40 -6.76 -5.31 12.41
N ALA A 41 -5.69 -5.98 12.75
CA ALA A 41 -4.48 -6.01 11.95
C ALA A 41 -3.95 -4.62 11.52
N PHE A 42 -4.31 -3.59 12.29
CA PHE A 42 -3.84 -2.22 12.11
C PHE A 42 -2.90 -1.84 13.24
N GLY A 43 -1.78 -1.22 12.89
CA GLY A 43 -0.83 -0.69 13.85
C GLY A 43 0.11 0.30 13.21
N TYR A 44 0.77 1.09 14.02
CA TYR A 44 1.78 2.04 13.55
C TYR A 44 2.88 2.21 14.60
N GLU A 45 4.11 2.40 14.14
CA GLU A 45 5.27 2.56 14.99
C GLU A 45 6.25 3.58 14.44
N PHE A 46 7.02 4.20 15.32
CA PHE A 46 8.07 5.14 14.96
C PHE A 46 9.37 4.43 14.68
N VAL A 47 10.00 4.78 13.55
CA VAL A 47 11.32 4.30 13.12
C VAL A 47 12.28 5.47 13.11
N LYS A 48 13.31 5.38 13.94
CA LYS A 48 14.27 6.47 14.12
C LYS A 48 15.16 6.68 12.89
N HIS A 49 15.56 5.57 12.26
CA HIS A 49 16.39 5.61 11.05
C HIS A 49 15.91 4.55 10.08
N VAL A 50 15.59 5.01 8.89
CA VAL A 50 15.28 4.18 7.72
C VAL A 50 16.19 4.59 6.58
N ILE A 51 16.70 3.63 5.83
CA ILE A 51 17.48 3.89 4.63
C ILE A 51 16.53 3.76 3.44
N LEU A 52 16.20 4.88 2.82
CA LEU A 52 15.48 4.93 1.57
C LEU A 52 16.48 4.93 0.42
N THR A 53 16.48 3.87 -0.39
CA THR A 53 17.27 3.76 -1.61
C THR A 53 16.35 3.90 -2.81
N GLU A 54 16.47 5.02 -3.52
CA GLU A 54 15.75 5.22 -4.78
C GLU A 54 16.66 4.81 -5.93
N VAL A 55 16.23 3.85 -6.74
CA VAL A 55 16.99 3.34 -7.89
C VAL A 55 16.27 3.67 -9.18
N ASN A 56 16.98 4.35 -10.09
CA ASN A 56 16.49 4.61 -11.43
C ASN A 56 17.06 3.54 -12.37
N PHE A 57 16.19 2.67 -12.87
CA PHE A 57 16.50 1.56 -13.75
C PHE A 57 16.56 1.95 -15.24
N GLY A 58 16.42 3.21 -15.57
CA GLY A 58 16.43 3.70 -16.93
C GLY A 58 15.02 3.89 -17.50
N LEU A 59 14.91 3.79 -18.81
CA LEU A 59 13.65 3.98 -19.51
C LEU A 59 12.70 2.82 -19.25
N ASN A 60 11.45 3.11 -18.95
CA ASN A 60 10.39 2.12 -18.90
C ASN A 60 10.04 1.70 -20.36
N ASP A 61 10.59 0.57 -20.80
CA ASP A 61 10.25 -0.03 -22.08
C ASP A 61 9.31 -1.22 -21.84
N PRO A 62 8.01 -1.08 -22.14
CA PRO A 62 7.04 -2.16 -21.94
C PRO A 62 7.29 -3.38 -22.85
N ILE A 63 8.09 -3.23 -23.91
CA ILE A 63 8.39 -4.28 -24.89
C ILE A 63 9.75 -4.95 -24.61
N GLY A 64 10.62 -4.30 -23.82
CA GLY A 64 11.95 -4.77 -23.47
C GLY A 64 11.96 -6.01 -22.59
N GLN A 65 13.12 -6.64 -22.47
CA GLN A 65 13.32 -7.71 -21.48
C GLN A 65 13.18 -7.13 -20.08
N LYS A 66 12.59 -7.92 -19.21
CA LYS A 66 12.37 -7.56 -17.81
C LYS A 66 13.10 -8.52 -16.90
N MET A 67 13.56 -8.01 -15.77
CA MET A 67 14.09 -8.80 -14.68
C MET A 67 13.19 -8.61 -13.44
N THR A 68 13.18 -9.60 -12.56
CA THR A 68 12.44 -9.49 -11.29
C THR A 68 13.40 -9.18 -10.16
N ILE A 69 13.18 -8.04 -9.47
CA ILE A 69 13.93 -7.67 -8.26
C ILE A 69 12.91 -7.42 -7.15
N ALA A 70 13.08 -8.08 -6.01
CA ALA A 70 12.19 -7.98 -4.85
C ALA A 70 10.69 -8.20 -5.16
N GLY A 71 10.40 -9.10 -6.13
CA GLY A 71 9.02 -9.41 -6.55
C GLY A 71 8.42 -8.46 -7.60
N GLU A 72 9.17 -7.43 -8.02
CA GLU A 72 8.73 -6.47 -9.03
C GLU A 72 9.44 -6.68 -10.37
N GLU A 73 8.69 -6.57 -11.47
CA GLU A 73 9.26 -6.58 -12.82
C GLU A 73 9.84 -5.22 -13.18
N ILE A 74 11.12 -5.19 -13.47
CA ILE A 74 11.83 -3.98 -13.86
C ILE A 74 12.47 -4.16 -15.26
N PRO A 75 12.69 -3.05 -16.01
CA PRO A 75 13.36 -3.13 -17.30
C PRO A 75 14.78 -3.66 -17.14
N GLU A 76 15.16 -4.64 -17.96
CA GLU A 76 16.56 -5.05 -18.09
C GLU A 76 17.33 -4.00 -18.88
N GLY A 77 18.53 -3.65 -18.40
CA GLY A 77 19.47 -2.87 -19.21
C GLY A 77 19.89 -1.51 -18.64
N GLY A 78 19.07 -0.82 -17.86
CA GLY A 78 19.45 0.45 -17.24
C GLY A 78 19.84 1.54 -18.26
N PHE A 79 20.81 2.36 -17.87
CA PHE A 79 21.44 3.36 -18.75
C PHE A 79 22.64 2.74 -19.44
N VAL A 80 22.55 2.58 -20.75
CA VAL A 80 23.62 2.01 -21.58
C VAL A 80 24.65 3.10 -21.84
N ILE A 81 25.86 2.95 -21.32
CA ILE A 81 26.92 3.95 -21.46
C ILE A 81 28.22 3.38 -22.05
N CYS A 82 28.97 4.22 -22.70
CA CYS A 82 30.33 3.89 -23.09
C CYS A 82 31.26 4.02 -21.87
N PRO A 83 31.99 2.95 -21.45
CA PRO A 83 32.87 3.00 -20.29
C PRO A 83 34.09 3.89 -20.48
N ASP A 84 34.43 4.26 -21.73
CA ASP A 84 35.59 5.06 -22.06
C ASP A 84 35.25 6.57 -22.11
N CYS A 85 34.20 6.97 -22.83
CA CYS A 85 33.87 8.38 -23.00
C CYS A 85 32.61 8.83 -22.25
N GLY A 86 31.94 7.94 -21.55
CA GLY A 86 30.74 8.22 -20.75
C GLY A 86 29.50 8.67 -21.54
N ILE A 87 29.49 8.49 -22.88
CA ILE A 87 28.32 8.85 -23.66
C ILE A 87 27.21 7.84 -23.43
N VAL A 88 25.98 8.33 -23.23
CA VAL A 88 24.80 7.49 -23.06
C VAL A 88 24.28 7.11 -24.44
N ASN A 89 24.04 5.82 -24.68
CA ASN A 89 23.37 5.37 -25.87
C ASN A 89 21.87 5.68 -25.76
N LYS A 90 21.39 6.59 -26.60
CA LYS A 90 19.99 6.99 -26.68
C LYS A 90 19.24 6.34 -27.83
N SER A 91 19.97 5.58 -28.67
CA SER A 91 19.38 4.94 -29.85
C SER A 91 18.72 3.62 -29.46
N ALA A 92 17.48 3.44 -29.91
CA ALA A 92 16.78 2.15 -29.84
C ALA A 92 17.26 1.18 -30.95
N ASP A 93 17.98 1.67 -31.97
CA ASP A 93 18.51 0.87 -33.07
C ASP A 93 19.91 0.35 -32.71
N PRO A 94 20.10 -0.95 -32.53
CA PRO A 94 21.40 -1.54 -32.21
C PRO A 94 22.45 -1.30 -33.30
N GLU A 95 22.02 -1.13 -34.56
CA GLU A 95 22.92 -0.93 -35.69
C GLU A 95 23.39 0.52 -35.81
N LYS A 96 22.70 1.47 -35.18
CA LYS A 96 22.97 2.90 -35.20
C LYS A 96 23.09 3.49 -33.81
N PRO A 97 24.02 3.05 -32.96
CA PRO A 97 24.19 3.60 -31.61
C PRO A 97 24.59 5.08 -31.63
N THR A 98 24.41 5.74 -30.51
CA THR A 98 24.85 7.14 -30.33
C THR A 98 26.36 7.27 -30.63
N PRO A 99 26.79 8.23 -31.45
CA PRO A 99 28.20 8.37 -31.82
C PRO A 99 29.09 8.67 -30.61
N HIS A 100 30.23 7.99 -30.55
CA HIS A 100 31.23 8.23 -29.51
C HIS A 100 31.93 9.57 -29.67
N ARG A 101 32.52 10.11 -28.57
CA ARG A 101 33.35 11.30 -28.62
C ARG A 101 34.65 11.01 -29.38
N ARG A 102 35.24 12.04 -30.04
CA ARG A 102 36.44 11.88 -30.90
C ARG A 102 37.64 11.25 -30.18
N HIS A 103 37.79 11.47 -28.88
CA HIS A 103 38.90 10.91 -28.09
C HIS A 103 38.64 9.51 -27.55
N CYS A 104 37.48 8.95 -27.83
CA CYS A 104 37.09 7.63 -27.35
C CYS A 104 37.80 6.55 -28.17
N LYS A 105 38.26 5.49 -27.50
CA LYS A 105 38.87 4.32 -28.18
C LYS A 105 37.91 3.58 -29.11
N PHE A 106 36.62 3.81 -28.96
CA PHE A 106 35.57 3.23 -29.79
C PHE A 106 35.07 4.19 -30.88
N TYR A 107 35.68 5.38 -31.02
CA TYR A 107 35.28 6.32 -32.07
C TYR A 107 35.47 5.72 -33.47
N GLY A 108 34.39 5.73 -34.27
CA GLY A 108 34.40 5.20 -35.63
C GLY A 108 34.44 3.69 -35.73
N LYS A 109 34.36 2.93 -34.63
CA LYS A 109 34.22 1.48 -34.62
C LYS A 109 32.80 1.03 -34.93
N LYS A 110 32.66 -0.22 -35.38
CA LYS A 110 31.36 -0.83 -35.62
C LYS A 110 30.64 -1.08 -34.27
N PRO A 111 29.29 -1.07 -34.25
CA PRO A 111 28.52 -1.33 -33.02
C PRO A 111 28.91 -2.61 -32.29
N THR A 112 29.21 -3.67 -33.02
CA THR A 112 29.61 -4.99 -32.50
C THR A 112 31.00 -5.00 -31.84
N GLU A 113 31.81 -3.99 -32.06
CA GLU A 113 33.16 -3.86 -31.47
C GLU A 113 33.18 -2.97 -30.21
N VAL A 114 32.01 -2.47 -29.83
CA VAL A 114 31.86 -1.56 -28.68
C VAL A 114 31.28 -2.32 -27.50
N ASN A 115 32.04 -2.37 -26.42
CA ASN A 115 31.52 -2.89 -25.14
C ASN A 115 30.78 -1.76 -24.40
N TRP A 116 29.47 -1.79 -24.46
CA TRP A 116 28.62 -0.93 -23.66
C TRP A 116 28.49 -1.48 -22.26
N SER A 117 28.36 -0.60 -21.27
CA SER A 117 28.10 -0.96 -19.87
C SER A 117 26.74 -0.46 -19.46
N ASN A 118 25.99 -1.30 -18.73
CA ASN A 118 24.70 -0.93 -18.18
C ASN A 118 24.91 -0.37 -16.77
N LEU A 119 24.28 0.76 -16.49
CA LEU A 119 24.32 1.42 -15.18
C LEU A 119 22.90 1.64 -14.66
N PHE A 120 22.75 1.50 -13.35
CA PHE A 120 21.61 2.01 -12.59
C PHE A 120 22.08 3.21 -11.77
N ILE A 121 21.25 4.23 -11.69
CA ILE A 121 21.53 5.41 -10.88
C ILE A 121 20.74 5.30 -9.59
N TYR A 122 21.39 5.40 -8.46
CA TYR A 122 20.71 5.35 -7.17
C TYR A 122 21.13 6.49 -6.25
N ARG A 123 20.28 6.81 -5.30
CA ARG A 123 20.60 7.63 -4.15
C ARG A 123 20.11 6.98 -2.88
N GLN A 124 20.79 7.22 -1.77
CA GLN A 124 20.39 6.77 -0.45
C GLN A 124 20.14 7.97 0.45
N LEU A 125 19.04 7.92 1.18
CA LEU A 125 18.65 8.92 2.16
C LEU A 125 18.42 8.21 3.50
N GLN A 126 18.97 8.78 4.57
CA GLN A 126 18.69 8.36 5.92
C GLN A 126 17.62 9.28 6.49
N LEU A 127 16.46 8.72 6.86
CA LEU A 127 15.25 9.45 7.19
C LEU A 127 14.64 8.92 8.49
N GLU A 128 13.79 9.73 9.13
CA GLU A 128 12.82 9.25 10.12
C GLU A 128 11.57 8.74 9.41
N ALA A 129 10.89 7.76 9.98
CA ALA A 129 9.66 7.22 9.40
C ALA A 129 8.61 6.80 10.44
N ILE A 130 7.36 6.70 9.97
CA ILE A 130 6.31 5.91 10.61
C ILE A 130 6.07 4.70 9.73
N ARG A 131 6.13 3.51 10.33
CA ARG A 131 5.74 2.26 9.68
C ARG A 131 4.32 1.92 10.11
N ILE A 132 3.43 1.70 9.13
CA ILE A 132 2.03 1.37 9.36
C ILE A 132 1.76 -0.03 8.84
N LEU A 133 1.27 -0.90 9.71
CA LEU A 133 0.71 -2.19 9.37
C LEU A 133 -0.73 -2.00 8.92
N LEU A 134 -1.06 -2.49 7.75
CA LEU A 134 -2.42 -2.52 7.22
C LEU A 134 -2.83 -3.96 6.94
N PRO A 135 -4.15 -4.25 6.94
CA PRO A 135 -4.65 -5.54 6.51
C PRO A 135 -4.14 -5.92 5.11
N VAL A 136 -3.89 -7.21 4.87
CA VAL A 136 -3.38 -7.72 3.59
C VAL A 136 -4.27 -7.30 2.41
N SER A 137 -5.60 -7.22 2.61
CA SER A 137 -6.54 -6.75 1.59
C SER A 137 -6.30 -5.32 1.13
N ALA A 138 -5.73 -4.48 1.97
CA ALA A 138 -5.39 -3.10 1.59
C ALA A 138 -4.29 -3.07 0.53
N PHE A 139 -3.35 -4.03 0.57
CA PHE A 139 -2.28 -4.15 -0.41
C PHE A 139 -2.65 -5.02 -1.62
N ALA A 140 -3.54 -6.00 -1.43
CA ALA A 140 -3.97 -6.87 -2.51
C ALA A 140 -4.85 -6.17 -3.55
N VAL A 141 -5.47 -5.06 -3.18
CA VAL A 141 -6.34 -4.25 -4.04
C VAL A 141 -5.71 -2.86 -4.20
N PRO A 142 -5.06 -2.57 -5.34
CA PRO A 142 -4.35 -1.30 -5.58
C PRO A 142 -5.21 -0.06 -5.31
N GLU A 143 -6.51 -0.13 -5.60
CA GLU A 143 -7.46 0.96 -5.37
C GLU A 143 -7.66 1.25 -3.88
N LYS A 144 -7.62 0.23 -3.02
CA LYS A 144 -7.71 0.42 -1.56
C LYS A 144 -6.49 1.15 -1.03
N LEU A 145 -5.31 0.70 -1.45
CA LEU A 145 -4.05 1.29 -1.01
C LEU A 145 -3.91 2.73 -1.46
N GLN A 146 -4.19 3.01 -2.75
CA GLN A 146 -4.14 4.37 -3.29
C GLN A 146 -5.16 5.29 -2.63
N THR A 147 -6.36 4.78 -2.37
CA THR A 147 -7.41 5.49 -1.62
C THR A 147 -6.95 5.84 -0.21
N PHE A 148 -6.35 4.88 0.51
CA PHE A 148 -5.86 5.11 1.88
C PHE A 148 -4.70 6.12 1.92
N LYS A 149 -3.74 6.03 0.97
CA LYS A 149 -2.67 7.03 0.82
C LYS A 149 -3.24 8.44 0.63
N SER A 150 -4.23 8.58 -0.26
CA SER A 150 -4.87 9.88 -0.51
C SER A 150 -5.62 10.42 0.70
N ALA A 151 -6.26 9.54 1.48
CA ALA A 151 -6.93 9.92 2.72
C ALA A 151 -5.94 10.39 3.80
N LEU A 152 -4.80 9.70 3.95
CA LEU A 152 -3.73 10.13 4.87
C LEU A 152 -3.16 11.49 4.48
N GLU A 153 -2.89 11.72 3.20
CA GLU A 153 -2.41 13.01 2.71
C GLU A 153 -3.39 14.15 2.96
N LEU A 154 -4.69 13.87 2.77
CA LEU A 154 -5.74 14.82 3.15
C LEU A 154 -5.69 15.13 4.64
N GLY A 155 -5.58 14.11 5.48
CA GLY A 155 -5.49 14.26 6.93
C GLY A 155 -4.29 15.09 7.35
N PHE A 156 -3.11 14.83 6.82
CA PHE A 156 -1.90 15.61 7.09
C PHE A 156 -2.04 17.06 6.63
N LYS A 157 -2.60 17.26 5.43
CA LYS A 157 -2.88 18.62 4.92
C LYS A 157 -3.78 19.41 5.88
N LYS A 158 -4.78 18.76 6.47
CA LYS A 158 -5.69 19.39 7.44
C LYS A 158 -5.01 19.62 8.79
N LEU A 159 -4.27 18.62 9.28
CA LEU A 159 -3.57 18.69 10.56
C LEU A 159 -2.51 19.80 10.57
N PHE A 160 -1.68 19.86 9.53
CA PHE A 160 -0.59 20.84 9.40
C PHE A 160 -1.04 22.18 8.79
N LYS A 161 -2.33 22.31 8.43
CA LYS A 161 -2.89 23.52 7.81
C LYS A 161 -2.14 23.96 6.55
N GLY A 162 -1.61 23.01 5.80
CA GLY A 162 -0.82 23.22 4.58
C GLY A 162 -0.47 21.90 3.90
N ASN A 163 0.30 21.99 2.80
CA ASN A 163 0.78 20.79 2.13
C ASN A 163 2.14 20.37 2.72
N PRO A 164 2.21 19.27 3.49
CA PRO A 164 3.48 18.76 4.01
C PRO A 164 4.24 18.02 2.90
N GLY A 165 4.74 18.77 1.90
CA GLY A 165 5.43 18.21 0.73
C GLY A 165 6.72 17.45 1.06
N HIS A 166 7.19 17.53 2.30
CA HIS A 166 8.33 16.77 2.81
C HIS A 166 7.95 15.37 3.31
N LEU A 167 6.65 15.08 3.48
CA LEU A 167 6.21 13.74 3.87
C LEU A 167 5.98 12.89 2.61
N LEU A 168 6.72 11.80 2.48
CA LEU A 168 6.54 10.82 1.43
C LEU A 168 5.87 9.56 1.99
N ILE A 169 4.89 9.05 1.27
CA ILE A 169 4.22 7.79 1.61
C ILE A 169 4.68 6.74 0.61
N LYS A 170 5.34 5.69 1.10
CA LYS A 170 5.93 4.61 0.32
C LYS A 170 5.45 3.25 0.81
N GLU A 171 5.71 2.21 0.03
CA GLU A 171 5.44 0.83 0.38
C GLU A 171 6.73 0.10 0.73
N GLN A 172 6.66 -0.80 1.69
CA GLN A 172 7.75 -1.70 2.06
C GLN A 172 7.23 -3.12 2.14
N SER A 173 8.02 -4.06 1.63
CA SER A 173 7.79 -5.49 1.80
C SER A 173 8.91 -6.08 2.64
N GLU A 174 8.54 -6.80 3.69
CA GLU A 174 9.46 -7.49 4.59
C GLU A 174 9.24 -9.00 4.43
N PRO A 175 10.29 -9.79 4.10
CA PRO A 175 10.14 -11.23 3.98
C PRO A 175 9.84 -11.85 5.35
N LEU A 176 8.96 -12.85 5.34
CA LEU A 176 8.68 -13.67 6.52
C LEU A 176 9.70 -14.79 6.61
N ASN A 177 10.37 -14.88 7.73
CA ASN A 177 11.49 -15.80 7.94
C ASN A 177 11.12 -17.29 7.86
N ASP A 178 9.84 -17.64 7.98
CA ASP A 178 9.40 -19.03 8.14
C ASP A 178 8.68 -19.62 6.91
N GLU A 179 8.37 -18.80 5.88
CA GLU A 179 7.67 -19.26 4.69
C GLU A 179 8.32 -18.75 3.40
N GLU A 180 8.72 -19.67 2.52
CA GLU A 180 9.25 -19.31 1.19
C GLU A 180 8.20 -18.52 0.39
N GLY A 181 8.53 -17.25 0.11
CA GLY A 181 7.74 -16.36 -0.75
C GLY A 181 6.63 -15.57 -0.06
N ALA A 182 6.49 -15.67 1.26
CA ALA A 182 5.56 -14.84 2.00
C ALA A 182 6.21 -13.50 2.41
N PHE A 183 5.46 -12.41 2.21
CA PHE A 183 5.91 -11.05 2.54
C PHE A 183 4.87 -10.35 3.38
N ARG A 184 5.34 -9.67 4.42
CA ARG A 184 4.54 -8.68 5.15
C ARG A 184 4.71 -7.33 4.49
N ARG A 185 3.61 -6.62 4.27
CA ARG A 185 3.64 -5.30 3.63
C ARG A 185 3.27 -4.21 4.63
N TYR A 186 4.00 -3.11 4.53
CA TYR A 186 3.79 -1.92 5.34
C TYR A 186 3.64 -0.68 4.46
N LEU A 187 2.94 0.31 4.97
CA LEU A 187 2.98 1.65 4.46
C LEU A 187 3.96 2.47 5.30
N ILE A 188 4.89 3.14 4.65
CA ILE A 188 5.94 3.91 5.31
C ILE A 188 5.73 5.39 5.01
N ILE A 189 5.65 6.20 6.05
CA ILE A 189 5.62 7.66 5.95
C ILE A 189 7.02 8.16 6.32
N CYS A 190 7.76 8.70 5.35
CA CYS A 190 9.12 9.22 5.53
C CYS A 190 9.11 10.75 5.59
N ASP A 191 9.94 11.31 6.45
CA ASP A 191 10.26 12.74 6.46
C ASP A 191 11.53 12.97 5.64
N THR A 192 11.40 13.69 4.51
CA THR A 192 12.52 13.93 3.60
C THR A 192 13.42 15.10 4.01
N VAL A 193 13.10 15.79 5.09
CA VAL A 193 13.97 16.84 5.62
C VAL A 193 15.18 16.19 6.30
N PRO A 194 16.42 16.53 5.88
CA PRO A 194 17.62 15.98 6.51
C PRO A 194 17.64 16.25 8.03
N GLY A 195 17.78 15.16 8.81
CA GLY A 195 17.75 15.21 10.27
C GLY A 195 16.36 15.12 10.89
N GLY A 196 15.31 15.01 10.06
CA GLY A 196 13.91 14.95 10.48
C GLY A 196 13.38 16.30 10.98
N THR A 197 12.07 16.47 10.89
CA THR A 197 11.37 17.65 11.47
C THR A 197 10.88 17.40 12.89
N GLY A 198 10.95 16.16 13.38
CA GLY A 198 10.35 15.73 14.63
C GLY A 198 8.84 15.49 14.56
N TYR A 199 8.18 15.89 13.48
CA TYR A 199 6.72 15.72 13.31
C TYR A 199 6.29 14.27 13.36
N LEU A 200 7.08 13.34 12.80
CA LEU A 200 6.71 11.92 12.75
C LEU A 200 6.65 11.31 14.15
N LYS A 201 7.59 11.68 15.02
CA LYS A 201 7.57 11.25 16.42
C LYS A 201 6.33 11.77 17.14
N ASP A 202 5.98 13.04 16.96
CA ASP A 202 4.77 13.63 17.55
C ASP A 202 3.51 12.98 16.97
N LEU A 203 3.46 12.67 15.68
CA LEU A 203 2.34 11.96 15.07
C LEU A 203 2.07 10.62 15.74
N VAL A 204 3.11 9.88 16.13
CA VAL A 204 2.95 8.58 16.81
C VAL A 204 2.55 8.77 18.27
N TYR A 205 3.34 9.50 19.05
CA TYR A 205 3.20 9.49 20.52
C TYR A 205 2.21 10.51 21.08
N SER A 206 1.85 11.53 20.30
CA SER A 206 0.83 12.52 20.71
C SER A 206 -0.55 12.24 20.08
N GLY A 207 -0.75 11.06 19.47
CA GLY A 207 -2.01 10.71 18.81
C GLY A 207 -2.26 11.49 17.50
N GLY A 208 -1.23 12.17 16.98
CA GLY A 208 -1.35 13.01 15.79
C GLY A 208 -1.76 12.24 14.53
N LEU A 209 -1.33 10.97 14.39
CA LEU A 209 -1.71 10.13 13.25
C LEU A 209 -3.21 9.84 13.27
N ILE A 210 -3.75 9.45 14.43
CA ILE A 210 -5.19 9.21 14.60
C ILE A 210 -5.96 10.52 14.38
N LYS A 211 -5.45 11.63 14.88
CA LYS A 211 -6.06 12.94 14.65
C LYS A 211 -6.08 13.33 13.17
N ALA A 212 -5.03 13.04 12.42
CA ALA A 212 -5.02 13.23 10.96
C ALA A 212 -6.10 12.38 10.26
N MET A 213 -6.25 11.11 10.66
CA MET A 213 -7.30 10.23 10.15
C MET A 213 -8.71 10.74 10.49
N GLU A 214 -8.95 11.24 11.71
CA GLU A 214 -10.21 11.88 12.10
C GLU A 214 -10.54 13.10 11.23
N LEU A 215 -9.57 13.98 10.99
CA LEU A 215 -9.74 15.16 10.15
C LEU A 215 -10.01 14.80 8.68
N ALA A 216 -9.36 13.72 8.19
CA ALA A 216 -9.67 13.18 6.87
C ALA A 216 -11.11 12.66 6.82
N PHE A 217 -11.49 11.82 7.75
CA PHE A 217 -12.84 11.26 7.86
C PHE A 217 -13.92 12.36 7.91
N GLU A 218 -13.75 13.35 8.77
CA GLU A 218 -14.65 14.50 8.87
C GLU A 218 -14.73 15.29 7.56
N THR A 219 -13.60 15.50 6.89
CA THR A 219 -13.58 16.23 5.62
C THR A 219 -14.29 15.45 4.50
N LEU A 220 -14.12 14.11 4.48
CA LEU A 220 -14.73 13.25 3.47
C LEU A 220 -16.25 13.14 3.68
N THR A 221 -16.69 12.94 4.91
CA THR A 221 -18.12 12.80 5.25
C THR A 221 -18.90 14.10 5.06
N ASN A 222 -18.30 15.27 5.32
CA ASN A 222 -18.96 16.57 5.22
C ASN A 222 -18.73 17.27 3.87
N CYS A 223 -18.13 16.61 2.88
CA CYS A 223 -17.89 17.22 1.58
C CYS A 223 -19.20 17.38 0.79
N SER A 224 -19.43 18.57 0.21
CA SER A 224 -20.61 18.83 -0.62
C SER A 224 -20.76 17.91 -1.85
N CYS A 225 -19.69 17.22 -2.28
CA CYS A 225 -19.79 16.23 -3.35
C CYS A 225 -20.59 14.98 -2.94
N ASN A 226 -20.88 14.78 -1.65
CA ASN A 226 -21.76 13.72 -1.15
C ASN A 226 -23.22 13.86 -1.61
N GLU A 227 -23.64 15.09 -1.95
CA GLU A 227 -24.99 15.36 -2.46
C GLU A 227 -25.21 14.82 -3.88
N ASN A 228 -24.14 14.45 -4.58
CA ASN A 228 -24.19 13.90 -5.93
C ASN A 228 -23.80 12.42 -5.92
N GLU A 229 -24.77 11.54 -6.10
CA GLU A 229 -24.62 10.08 -6.08
C GLU A 229 -23.65 9.54 -7.15
N VAL A 230 -23.41 10.31 -8.23
CA VAL A 230 -22.49 9.90 -9.31
C VAL A 230 -21.02 10.21 -8.98
N MET A 231 -20.77 11.10 -7.99
CA MET A 231 -19.43 11.55 -7.66
C MET A 231 -18.87 10.80 -6.44
N ASP A 232 -17.84 10.00 -6.66
CA ASP A 232 -17.10 9.32 -5.59
C ASP A 232 -15.82 10.08 -5.20
N GLY A 233 -15.92 11.38 -5.01
CA GLY A 233 -14.85 12.27 -4.60
C GLY A 233 -14.73 13.53 -5.43
N CYS A 234 -13.91 14.48 -4.97
CA CYS A 234 -13.61 15.72 -5.69
C CYS A 234 -12.29 16.33 -5.22
N TYR A 235 -11.80 17.37 -5.92
CA TYR A 235 -10.57 18.10 -5.56
C TYR A 235 -10.65 18.90 -4.26
N ARG A 236 -11.85 19.06 -3.68
CA ARG A 236 -12.01 19.66 -2.34
C ARG A 236 -11.81 18.66 -1.19
N CYS A 237 -11.97 17.37 -1.48
CA CYS A 237 -11.80 16.31 -0.51
C CYS A 237 -10.62 15.38 -0.86
N ILE A 238 -10.82 14.26 -1.56
CA ILE A 238 -9.83 13.20 -1.68
C ILE A 238 -8.92 13.31 -2.90
N TYR A 239 -9.34 14.01 -3.95
CA TYR A 239 -8.52 14.11 -5.16
C TYR A 239 -7.44 15.17 -5.02
N ALA A 240 -6.23 14.85 -5.48
CA ALA A 240 -5.12 15.79 -5.59
C ALA A 240 -4.54 15.79 -6.99
N TYR A 241 -4.09 16.97 -7.48
CA TYR A 241 -3.52 17.10 -8.83
C TYR A 241 -2.33 16.16 -9.08
N LYS A 242 -1.53 15.88 -8.06
CA LYS A 242 -0.40 14.94 -8.18
C LYS A 242 -0.83 13.49 -8.47
N HIS A 243 -2.10 13.15 -8.23
CA HIS A 243 -2.68 11.84 -8.48
C HIS A 243 -3.63 11.81 -9.67
N GLN A 244 -3.59 12.82 -10.55
CA GLN A 244 -4.52 12.96 -11.69
C GLN A 244 -4.61 11.71 -12.58
N PHE A 245 -3.51 10.97 -12.74
CA PHE A 245 -3.47 9.73 -13.52
C PHE A 245 -3.96 8.49 -12.77
N GLN A 246 -4.29 8.62 -11.49
CA GLN A 246 -4.72 7.53 -10.61
C GLN A 246 -6.08 7.82 -9.97
N ILE A 247 -6.78 8.87 -10.42
CA ILE A 247 -8.07 9.28 -9.86
C ILE A 247 -9.10 8.15 -9.93
N GLU A 248 -9.07 7.34 -10.98
CA GLU A 248 -9.95 6.19 -11.17
C GLU A 248 -9.81 5.14 -10.05
N ASN A 249 -8.63 5.11 -9.40
CA ASN A 249 -8.33 4.19 -8.30
C ASN A 249 -8.61 4.79 -6.91
N ILE A 250 -9.14 6.02 -6.84
CA ILE A 250 -9.36 6.73 -5.58
C ILE A 250 -10.86 6.89 -5.36
N SER A 251 -11.35 6.35 -4.25
CA SER A 251 -12.76 6.36 -3.86
C SER A 251 -12.94 7.02 -2.50
N ARG A 252 -13.77 8.07 -2.44
CA ARG A 252 -14.17 8.71 -1.18
C ARG A 252 -14.89 7.73 -0.26
N ASP A 253 -15.85 6.99 -0.79
CA ASP A 253 -16.69 6.10 0.01
C ASP A 253 -15.89 4.93 0.56
N ARG A 254 -14.89 4.46 -0.19
CA ARG A 254 -13.94 3.47 0.28
C ARG A 254 -13.03 4.03 1.37
N ALA A 255 -12.55 5.28 1.21
CA ALA A 255 -11.75 5.95 2.23
C ALA A 255 -12.51 6.13 3.55
N ILE A 256 -13.77 6.56 3.49
CA ILE A 256 -14.64 6.69 4.66
C ILE A 256 -14.74 5.37 5.40
N ARG A 257 -15.05 4.26 4.71
CA ARG A 257 -15.16 2.92 5.32
C ARG A 257 -13.84 2.45 5.95
N MET A 258 -12.72 2.66 5.27
CA MET A 258 -11.41 2.26 5.80
C MET A 258 -11.06 3.06 7.06
N LEU A 259 -11.26 4.38 7.05
CA LEU A 259 -11.01 5.23 8.20
C LEU A 259 -11.97 4.92 9.36
N GLU A 260 -13.25 4.71 9.08
CA GLU A 260 -14.23 4.33 10.08
C GLU A 260 -13.84 3.05 10.81
N ASN A 261 -13.43 2.01 10.07
CA ASN A 261 -12.98 0.75 10.65
C ASN A 261 -11.77 0.91 11.59
N ILE A 262 -10.86 1.82 11.28
CA ILE A 262 -9.72 2.11 12.16
C ILE A 262 -10.15 2.94 13.36
N LEU A 263 -10.96 3.98 13.15
CA LEU A 263 -11.31 4.97 14.16
C LEU A 263 -12.33 4.47 15.20
N VAL A 264 -13.16 3.49 14.87
CA VAL A 264 -14.13 2.89 15.82
C VAL A 264 -13.43 2.34 17.06
N ASN A 265 -12.22 1.82 16.92
CA ASN A 265 -11.45 1.23 18.03
C ASN A 265 -10.24 2.06 18.42
N LYS A 266 -10.28 3.36 18.19
CA LYS A 266 -9.13 4.26 18.48
C LYS A 266 -8.68 4.27 19.95
N ASP A 267 -9.58 3.96 20.87
CA ASP A 267 -9.32 3.93 22.30
C ASP A 267 -8.78 2.56 22.78
N ASP A 268 -8.80 1.55 21.92
CA ASP A 268 -8.37 0.17 22.21
C ASP A 268 -6.97 -0.16 21.67
N PHE A 269 -6.19 0.86 21.29
CA PHE A 269 -4.81 0.66 20.85
C PHE A 269 -3.89 0.34 22.02
N GLY A 270 -3.26 -0.85 21.95
CA GLY A 270 -2.20 -1.26 22.88
C GLY A 270 -0.81 -0.79 22.43
N GLU A 271 0.08 -0.51 23.39
CA GLU A 271 1.48 -0.22 23.07
C GLU A 271 2.19 -1.47 22.56
N THR A 272 3.01 -1.32 21.52
CA THR A 272 3.87 -2.37 20.99
C THR A 272 5.29 -1.87 20.80
N LYS A 273 6.26 -2.79 20.93
CA LYS A 273 7.67 -2.49 20.64
C LYS A 273 8.05 -2.76 19.20
N ASN A 274 7.32 -3.65 18.53
CA ASN A 274 7.64 -4.06 17.17
C ASN A 274 6.41 -4.68 16.49
N LEU A 275 5.98 -4.10 15.39
CA LEU A 275 4.86 -4.60 14.58
C LEU A 275 5.18 -5.92 13.87
N SER A 276 6.46 -6.23 13.63
CA SER A 276 6.85 -7.50 12.99
C SER A 276 6.58 -8.73 13.86
N LYS A 277 6.34 -8.53 15.16
CA LYS A 277 6.01 -9.62 16.11
C LYS A 277 4.53 -9.99 16.16
N ILE A 278 3.68 -9.24 15.47
CA ILE A 278 2.26 -9.55 15.36
C ILE A 278 2.12 -10.77 14.46
N SER A 279 1.35 -11.78 14.89
CA SER A 279 1.13 -12.98 14.09
C SER A 279 0.40 -12.65 12.79
N ILE A 280 0.94 -13.10 11.66
CA ILE A 280 0.29 -12.96 10.35
C ILE A 280 -0.94 -13.82 10.26
N ASP A 281 -0.96 -14.98 10.91
CA ASP A 281 -2.08 -15.91 10.86
C ASP A 281 -3.35 -15.24 11.40
N SER A 282 -3.23 -14.49 12.51
CA SER A 282 -4.37 -13.72 13.04
C SER A 282 -4.83 -12.60 12.08
N VAL A 283 -3.89 -12.01 11.34
CA VAL A 283 -4.18 -10.96 10.34
C VAL A 283 -4.83 -11.54 9.09
N LEU A 284 -4.33 -12.66 8.58
CA LEU A 284 -4.86 -13.35 7.40
C LEU A 284 -6.22 -14.01 7.69
N GLU A 285 -6.35 -14.67 8.83
CA GLU A 285 -7.58 -15.33 9.25
C GLU A 285 -8.73 -14.33 9.38
N SER A 286 -8.52 -13.26 10.15
CA SER A 286 -9.54 -12.21 10.34
C SER A 286 -9.95 -11.55 9.00
N GLU A 287 -9.04 -11.43 8.04
CA GLU A 287 -9.32 -10.82 6.77
C GLU A 287 -10.03 -11.76 5.78
N LEU A 288 -9.67 -13.03 5.74
CA LEU A 288 -10.38 -14.04 4.96
C LEU A 288 -11.82 -14.15 5.42
N GLU A 289 -12.04 -14.11 6.74
CA GLU A 289 -13.38 -14.10 7.34
C GLU A 289 -14.17 -12.86 6.93
N GLU A 290 -13.58 -11.66 7.02
CA GLU A 290 -14.25 -10.43 6.59
C GLU A 290 -14.57 -10.44 5.10
N ARG A 291 -13.65 -10.91 4.26
CA ARG A 291 -13.85 -11.04 2.81
C ARG A 291 -14.99 -12.03 2.51
N PHE A 292 -14.99 -13.16 3.20
CA PHE A 292 -16.04 -14.15 3.01
C PHE A 292 -17.42 -13.59 3.37
N ILE A 293 -17.53 -12.96 4.54
CA ILE A 293 -18.76 -12.32 5.00
C ILE A 293 -19.19 -11.19 4.04
N HIS A 294 -18.24 -10.39 3.55
CA HIS A 294 -18.53 -9.33 2.59
C HIS A 294 -19.05 -9.89 1.26
N THR A 295 -18.34 -10.88 0.71
CA THR A 295 -18.75 -11.55 -0.54
C THR A 295 -20.11 -12.21 -0.41
N LEU A 296 -20.38 -12.84 0.75
CA LEU A 296 -21.67 -13.43 1.06
C LEU A 296 -22.80 -12.38 1.10
N LYS A 297 -22.55 -11.22 1.69
CA LYS A 297 -23.50 -10.09 1.69
C LYS A 297 -23.76 -9.59 0.27
N GLU A 298 -22.72 -9.39 -0.54
CA GLU A 298 -22.87 -8.97 -1.93
C GLU A 298 -23.67 -10.00 -2.74
N TYR A 299 -23.37 -11.27 -2.56
CA TYR A 299 -24.13 -12.35 -3.21
C TYR A 299 -25.61 -12.30 -2.83
N CYS A 300 -25.92 -12.07 -1.56
CA CYS A 300 -27.30 -11.93 -1.08
C CYS A 300 -28.02 -10.71 -1.67
N THR A 301 -27.31 -9.64 -2.01
CA THR A 301 -27.93 -8.47 -2.67
C THR A 301 -28.25 -8.72 -4.14
N GLN A 302 -27.55 -9.67 -4.77
CA GLN A 302 -27.72 -10.02 -6.18
C GLN A 302 -28.72 -11.18 -6.41
N ASN A 303 -29.14 -11.87 -5.34
CA ASN A 303 -29.98 -13.06 -5.40
C ASN A 303 -31.18 -12.92 -4.48
N ASP A 304 -32.40 -12.81 -5.03
CA ASP A 304 -33.64 -12.66 -4.27
C ASP A 304 -33.98 -13.80 -3.32
N THR A 305 -33.43 -14.99 -3.56
CA THR A 305 -33.65 -16.20 -2.75
C THR A 305 -32.74 -16.28 -1.53
N TRP A 306 -31.70 -15.42 -1.46
CA TRP A 306 -30.74 -15.33 -0.36
C TRP A 306 -30.91 -14.01 0.37
N LYS A 307 -30.98 -14.07 1.70
CA LYS A 307 -31.10 -12.87 2.52
C LYS A 307 -30.05 -12.90 3.63
N TRP A 308 -29.38 -11.79 3.85
CA TRP A 308 -28.43 -11.60 4.93
C TRP A 308 -28.93 -10.55 5.93
N GLU A 309 -28.94 -10.93 7.21
CA GLU A 309 -29.20 -10.01 8.32
C GLU A 309 -27.97 -10.00 9.23
N GLY A 310 -27.28 -8.87 9.28
CA GLY A 310 -26.08 -8.71 10.09
C GLY A 310 -26.40 -8.67 11.58
N ILE A 311 -25.67 -9.48 12.36
CA ILE A 311 -25.71 -9.47 13.82
C ILE A 311 -24.27 -9.35 14.34
N SER A 312 -24.11 -8.76 15.54
CA SER A 312 -22.81 -8.74 16.22
C SER A 312 -22.84 -9.72 17.37
N ILE A 313 -21.93 -10.69 17.36
CA ILE A 313 -21.81 -11.66 18.46
C ILE A 313 -20.41 -11.52 19.05
N LYS A 314 -20.35 -11.12 20.31
CA LYS A 314 -19.07 -10.90 21.03
C LYS A 314 -18.11 -9.96 20.30
N GLY A 315 -18.63 -8.93 19.64
CA GLY A 315 -17.83 -7.97 18.88
C GLY A 315 -17.36 -8.43 17.49
N LYS A 316 -17.68 -9.69 17.09
CA LYS A 316 -17.34 -10.23 15.77
C LYS A 316 -18.49 -10.05 14.78
N PRO A 317 -18.19 -9.74 13.50
CA PRO A 317 -19.21 -9.63 12.46
C PRO A 317 -19.79 -11.02 12.18
N SER A 318 -21.03 -11.22 12.60
CA SER A 318 -21.80 -12.45 12.44
C SER A 318 -23.08 -12.14 11.67
N GLY A 319 -23.85 -13.13 11.27
CA GLY A 319 -25.10 -12.88 10.59
C GLY A 319 -26.04 -14.08 10.53
N LEU A 320 -27.29 -13.77 10.19
CA LEU A 320 -28.31 -14.74 9.84
C LEU A 320 -28.41 -14.76 8.31
N LEU A 321 -28.12 -15.94 7.73
CA LEU A 321 -28.26 -16.20 6.32
C LEU A 321 -29.56 -17.00 6.10
N THR A 322 -30.48 -16.48 5.31
CA THR A 322 -31.68 -17.16 4.91
C THR A 322 -31.58 -17.62 3.45
N ILE A 323 -31.69 -18.89 3.19
CA ILE A 323 -31.71 -19.50 1.85
C ILE A 323 -33.02 -20.21 1.65
N GLY A 324 -33.90 -19.66 0.84
CA GLY A 324 -35.27 -20.15 0.72
C GLY A 324 -36.01 -20.12 2.06
N ASN A 325 -36.34 -21.28 2.61
CA ASN A 325 -37.03 -21.41 3.90
C ASN A 325 -36.09 -21.79 5.07
N ILE A 326 -34.79 -21.93 4.83
CA ILE A 326 -33.84 -22.38 5.84
C ILE A 326 -33.03 -21.17 6.31
N LYS A 327 -32.90 -21.02 7.62
CA LYS A 327 -32.07 -20.02 8.25
C LYS A 327 -30.80 -20.62 8.83
N TRP A 328 -29.70 -19.95 8.61
CA TRP A 328 -28.39 -20.31 9.11
C TRP A 328 -27.79 -19.14 9.91
N LYS A 329 -27.31 -19.46 11.10
CA LYS A 329 -26.48 -18.54 11.85
C LYS A 329 -25.04 -18.72 11.40
N VAL A 330 -24.37 -17.61 10.97
CA VAL A 330 -23.01 -17.62 10.48
C VAL A 330 -22.13 -16.91 11.52
N GLU A 331 -21.18 -17.64 12.07
CA GLU A 331 -20.29 -17.14 13.13
C GLU A 331 -18.83 -17.44 12.78
N PRO A 332 -17.92 -16.42 12.82
CA PRO A 332 -16.49 -16.64 12.66
C PRO A 332 -15.86 -17.14 13.97
N GLN A 333 -14.83 -17.96 13.85
CA GLN A 333 -13.93 -18.42 14.94
C GLN A 333 -14.67 -18.92 16.19
N VAL A 334 -15.60 -19.83 16.00
CA VAL A 334 -16.33 -20.47 17.10
C VAL A 334 -15.59 -21.73 17.53
N LYS A 335 -15.30 -21.84 18.83
CA LYS A 335 -14.71 -23.08 19.36
C LYS A 335 -15.79 -24.17 19.35
N VAL A 336 -15.53 -25.24 18.62
CA VAL A 336 -16.34 -26.44 18.55
C VAL A 336 -15.64 -27.64 19.18
N GLY A 337 -16.36 -28.56 19.75
CA GLY A 337 -15.83 -29.73 20.43
C GLY A 337 -16.82 -30.90 20.50
N SER A 338 -16.68 -31.73 21.49
CA SER A 338 -17.52 -32.93 21.66
C SER A 338 -19.03 -32.62 21.84
N ALA A 339 -19.33 -31.44 22.36
CA ALA A 339 -20.74 -31.00 22.49
C ALA A 339 -21.42 -30.77 21.14
N GLU A 340 -20.64 -30.36 20.13
CA GLU A 340 -21.07 -30.12 18.75
C GLU A 340 -20.82 -31.34 17.84
N GLY A 341 -20.44 -32.50 18.42
CA GLY A 341 -20.19 -33.75 17.69
C GLY A 341 -18.82 -33.86 17.01
N VAL A 342 -17.88 -32.98 17.35
CA VAL A 342 -16.51 -32.98 16.80
C VAL A 342 -15.62 -33.76 17.76
N SER A 343 -14.84 -34.73 17.25
CA SER A 343 -14.00 -35.61 18.08
C SER A 343 -12.84 -34.88 18.75
N GLU A 344 -12.31 -33.86 18.12
CA GLU A 344 -11.24 -33.00 18.65
C GLU A 344 -11.68 -31.54 18.65
N ALA A 345 -11.34 -30.82 19.72
CA ALA A 345 -11.67 -29.40 19.80
C ALA A 345 -10.95 -28.62 18.70
N SER A 346 -11.68 -27.87 17.91
CA SER A 346 -11.16 -27.04 16.83
C SER A 346 -11.83 -25.67 16.81
N ILE A 347 -11.22 -24.73 16.11
CA ILE A 347 -11.75 -23.39 15.91
C ILE A 347 -11.79 -23.17 14.38
N PRO A 348 -12.91 -23.51 13.71
CA PRO A 348 -13.06 -23.22 12.29
C PRO A 348 -13.17 -21.74 12.04
N ASP A 349 -12.64 -21.27 10.90
CA ASP A 349 -12.67 -19.86 10.51
C ASP A 349 -14.09 -19.33 10.42
N ILE A 350 -15.01 -20.11 9.84
CA ILE A 350 -16.43 -19.78 9.73
C ILE A 350 -17.28 -21.02 9.99
N MET A 351 -18.31 -20.85 10.82
CA MET A 351 -19.24 -21.89 11.15
C MET A 351 -20.67 -21.50 10.74
N PHE A 352 -21.39 -22.46 10.13
CA PHE A 352 -22.77 -22.32 9.78
C PHE A 352 -23.62 -23.22 10.71
N TRP A 353 -24.48 -22.61 11.49
CA TRP A 353 -25.41 -23.30 12.37
C TRP A 353 -26.81 -23.20 11.79
N PRO A 354 -27.61 -24.29 11.76
CA PRO A 354 -29.04 -24.16 11.49
C PRO A 354 -29.68 -23.28 12.57
N ASP A 355 -30.39 -22.23 12.15
CA ASP A 355 -31.16 -21.38 13.06
C ASP A 355 -32.58 -22.00 13.22
N GLY A 356 -32.78 -22.77 14.27
CA GLY A 356 -34.04 -23.39 14.61
C GLY A 356 -33.86 -24.59 15.54
N ASP A 357 -34.85 -24.85 16.41
CA ASP A 357 -34.94 -25.90 17.43
C ASP A 357 -34.96 -27.34 16.86
N ASN A 358 -34.12 -27.65 15.87
CA ASN A 358 -33.96 -29.01 15.34
C ASN A 358 -32.68 -29.69 15.83
N ASN A 359 -32.40 -29.55 17.12
CA ASN A 359 -31.58 -30.52 17.84
C ASN A 359 -32.49 -31.71 18.26
N LYS A 360 -32.77 -32.59 17.33
CA LYS A 360 -33.16 -33.98 17.62
C LYS A 360 -32.56 -34.90 16.59
#